data_73ec951ea70f547798743f2627ac643c
#
_entry.id   73ec951ea70f547798743f2627ac643c
#
_cell.length_a   1.000
_cell.length_b   1.000
_cell.length_c   1.000
_cell.angle_alpha   90.00
_cell.angle_beta   90.00
_cell.angle_gamma   90.00
#
_symmetry.space_group_name_H-M   'P 1'
#
loop_
_entity.id
_entity.type
_entity.pdbx_description
1 polymer ?
#
loop_
_entity_poly.entity_id
_entity_poly.type
_entity_poly.pdbx_seq_one_letter_code
_entity_poly.pdbx_strand_id
1 'polypeptide(L)'
;MSEKGKARHKRYNEKNRERLRPYVREKAKKYRAKHPECTRDTWDKWDRNHPLASLLSKVKGRAKTKGILFTLTTKDLVIPTTCPILGITLSRIAVNGRSGNYPDNYPELDRIIPEKGYIPSNVRFVSRRANRIKNNGTALEHRQIAEYIERESA
;
A
#
# COMPACT_ATOMS: atom_id res chain seq x y z
N MET A 1 20.61 20.91 2.01
CA MET A 1 20.65 20.71 3.49
C MET A 1 21.44 19.45 3.79
N SER A 2 22.43 19.53 4.71
CA SER A 2 23.20 18.37 5.18
C SER A 2 22.31 17.39 5.95
N GLU A 3 22.73 16.11 6.07
CA GLU A 3 21.98 15.09 6.84
C GLU A 3 21.78 15.51 8.31
N LYS A 4 22.80 16.13 8.93
CA LYS A 4 22.69 16.71 10.29
C LYS A 4 21.60 17.80 10.38
N GLY A 5 21.48 18.65 9.33
CA GLY A 5 20.45 19.69 9.24
C GLY A 5 19.05 19.11 9.14
N LYS A 6 18.86 18.05 8.35
CA LYS A 6 17.56 17.35 8.22
C LYS A 6 17.14 16.69 9.53
N ALA A 7 18.06 16.03 10.24
CA ALA A 7 17.78 15.39 11.52
C ALA A 7 17.41 16.43 12.61
N ARG A 8 18.11 17.56 12.68
CA ARG A 8 17.79 18.68 13.60
C ARG A 8 16.39 19.25 13.31
N HIS A 9 16.08 19.48 12.03
CA HIS A 9 14.76 19.98 11.62
C HIS A 9 13.63 19.01 11.96
N LYS A 10 13.84 17.71 11.77
CA LYS A 10 12.89 16.67 12.15
C LYS A 10 12.60 16.68 13.64
N ARG A 11 13.62 16.69 14.50
CA ARG A 11 13.47 16.76 15.97
C ARG A 11 12.73 18.04 16.41
N TYR A 12 13.04 19.18 15.80
CA TYR A 12 12.34 20.43 16.08
C TYR A 12 10.85 20.34 15.75
N ASN A 13 10.50 19.79 14.58
CA ASN A 13 9.12 19.63 14.16
C ASN A 13 8.35 18.64 15.03
N GLU A 14 8.96 17.53 15.45
CA GLU A 14 8.38 16.57 16.37
C GLU A 14 8.07 17.23 17.73
N LYS A 15 9.03 17.94 18.30
CA LYS A 15 8.87 18.64 19.60
C LYS A 15 7.81 19.75 19.55
N ASN A 16 7.65 20.41 18.41
CA ASN A 16 6.73 21.54 18.25
C ASN A 16 5.47 21.21 17.45
N ARG A 17 5.15 19.94 17.29
CA ARG A 17 4.08 19.46 16.40
C ARG A 17 2.75 20.14 16.62
N GLU A 18 2.28 20.20 17.86
CA GLU A 18 0.99 20.81 18.20
C GLU A 18 0.97 22.32 17.90
N ARG A 19 2.04 23.03 18.25
CA ARG A 19 2.18 24.46 17.98
C ARG A 19 2.23 24.77 16.49
N LEU A 20 2.89 23.92 15.69
CA LEU A 20 3.06 24.13 14.26
C LEU A 20 1.85 23.67 13.44
N ARG A 21 0.98 22.85 14.00
CA ARG A 21 -0.18 22.27 13.31
C ARG A 21 -1.10 23.28 12.65
N PRO A 22 -1.51 24.40 13.33
CA PRO A 22 -2.33 25.44 12.68
C PRO A 22 -1.61 26.10 11.51
N TYR A 23 -0.33 26.45 11.68
CA TYR A 23 0.49 27.08 10.64
C TYR A 23 0.63 26.17 9.40
N VAL A 24 0.91 24.88 9.60
CA VAL A 24 1.02 23.90 8.52
C VAL A 24 -0.31 23.75 7.78
N ARG A 25 -1.43 23.74 8.50
CA ARG A 25 -2.78 23.68 7.90
C ARG A 25 -3.07 24.91 7.03
N GLU A 26 -2.77 26.09 7.54
CA GLU A 26 -2.99 27.34 6.84
C GLU A 26 -2.11 27.45 5.58
N LYS A 27 -0.85 27.07 5.68
CA LYS A 27 0.07 27.01 4.54
C LYS A 27 -0.43 26.02 3.48
N ALA A 28 -0.90 24.83 3.89
CA ALA A 28 -1.46 23.84 2.99
C ALA A 28 -2.76 24.32 2.33
N LYS A 29 -3.59 25.10 3.04
CA LYS A 29 -4.81 25.72 2.50
C LYS A 29 -4.48 26.77 1.43
N LYS A 30 -3.51 27.66 1.72
CA LYS A 30 -3.02 28.66 0.77
C LYS A 30 -2.39 28.02 -0.47
N TYR A 31 -1.61 26.96 -0.30
CA TYR A 31 -1.03 26.22 -1.42
C TYR A 31 -2.12 25.62 -2.32
N ARG A 32 -3.11 24.92 -1.75
CA ARG A 32 -4.23 24.35 -2.52
C ARG A 32 -5.08 25.39 -3.25
N ALA A 33 -5.27 26.56 -2.65
CA ALA A 33 -5.98 27.67 -3.30
C ALA A 33 -5.22 28.24 -4.51
N LYS A 34 -3.87 28.24 -4.45
CA LYS A 34 -3.02 28.67 -5.57
C LYS A 34 -2.82 27.61 -6.65
N HIS A 35 -3.05 26.36 -6.32
CA HIS A 35 -2.82 25.19 -7.18
C HIS A 35 -4.08 24.33 -7.30
N PRO A 36 -5.17 24.86 -7.90
CA PRO A 36 -6.41 24.13 -8.08
C PRO A 36 -6.24 22.87 -8.96
N GLU A 37 -5.19 22.86 -9.81
CA GLU A 37 -4.78 21.70 -10.59
C GLU A 37 -4.33 20.51 -9.73
N CYS A 38 -3.87 20.76 -8.49
CA CYS A 38 -3.49 19.73 -7.52
C CYS A 38 -4.69 19.25 -6.71
N THR A 39 -5.85 19.10 -7.35
CA THR A 39 -7.06 18.60 -6.72
C THR A 39 -7.02 17.08 -6.54
N ARG A 40 -7.94 16.57 -5.71
CA ARG A 40 -8.12 15.13 -5.53
C ARG A 40 -8.40 14.43 -6.86
N ASP A 41 -9.19 15.08 -7.73
CA ASP A 41 -9.56 14.52 -9.04
C ASP A 41 -8.36 14.32 -9.96
N THR A 42 -7.37 15.24 -9.92
CA THR A 42 -6.12 15.07 -10.68
C THR A 42 -5.28 13.92 -10.15
N TRP A 43 -5.22 13.71 -8.83
CA TRP A 43 -4.56 12.56 -8.23
C TRP A 43 -5.27 11.25 -8.57
N ASP A 44 -6.59 11.21 -8.51
CA ASP A 44 -7.39 10.04 -8.87
C ASP A 44 -7.26 9.72 -10.38
N LYS A 45 -7.20 10.75 -11.22
CA LYS A 45 -6.93 10.60 -12.66
C LYS A 45 -5.51 10.06 -12.92
N TRP A 46 -4.51 10.60 -12.22
CA TRP A 46 -3.14 10.11 -12.32
C TRP A 46 -3.02 8.65 -11.86
N ASP A 47 -3.63 8.28 -10.72
CA ASP A 47 -3.67 6.93 -10.17
C ASP A 47 -4.28 5.93 -11.16
N ARG A 48 -5.37 6.32 -11.84
CA ARG A 48 -5.98 5.50 -12.90
C ARG A 48 -5.07 5.32 -14.11
N ASN A 49 -4.38 6.36 -14.52
CA ASN A 49 -3.50 6.34 -15.71
C ASN A 49 -2.14 5.68 -15.43
N HIS A 50 -1.68 5.70 -14.17
CA HIS A 50 -0.36 5.17 -13.76
C HIS A 50 -0.49 4.17 -12.61
N PRO A 51 -1.26 3.10 -12.78
CA PRO A 51 -1.65 2.22 -11.69
C PRO A 51 -0.48 1.53 -10.96
N LEU A 52 0.53 1.08 -11.70
CA LEU A 52 1.70 0.45 -11.10
C LEU A 52 2.60 1.46 -10.37
N ALA A 53 2.79 2.65 -10.95
CA ALA A 53 3.59 3.70 -10.33
C ALA A 53 2.94 4.20 -9.02
N SER A 54 1.62 4.36 -9.01
CA SER A 54 0.86 4.71 -7.81
C SER A 54 0.98 3.64 -6.73
N LEU A 55 0.79 2.37 -7.10
CA LEU A 55 0.96 1.25 -6.17
C LEU A 55 2.36 1.25 -5.56
N LEU A 56 3.40 1.34 -6.40
CA LEU A 56 4.79 1.36 -5.94
C LEU A 56 5.08 2.52 -4.99
N SER A 57 4.58 3.71 -5.29
CA SER A 57 4.73 4.88 -4.42
C SER A 57 4.13 4.62 -3.03
N LYS A 58 2.93 4.06 -2.96
CA LYS A 58 2.24 3.70 -1.71
C LYS A 58 3.01 2.61 -0.94
N VAL A 59 3.48 1.57 -1.63
CA VAL A 59 4.25 0.47 -1.02
C VAL A 59 5.61 0.96 -0.53
N LYS A 60 6.34 1.75 -1.34
CA LYS A 60 7.63 2.36 -0.97
C LYS A 60 7.51 3.23 0.28
N GLY A 61 6.45 4.04 0.36
CA GLY A 61 6.18 4.85 1.55
C GLY A 61 5.99 3.99 2.81
N ARG A 62 5.19 2.93 2.73
CA ARG A 62 5.00 1.97 3.84
C ARG A 62 6.28 1.23 4.21
N ALA A 63 7.04 0.77 3.22
CA ALA A 63 8.33 0.10 3.43
C ALA A 63 9.31 1.01 4.16
N LYS A 64 9.44 2.27 3.72
CA LYS A 64 10.29 3.28 4.37
C LYS A 64 9.90 3.52 5.84
N THR A 65 8.61 3.65 6.14
CA THR A 65 8.12 3.86 7.51
C THR A 65 8.41 2.67 8.43
N LYS A 66 8.38 1.45 7.87
CA LYS A 66 8.60 0.20 8.62
C LYS A 66 10.05 -0.30 8.56
N GLY A 67 10.98 0.39 7.91
CA GLY A 67 12.37 -0.05 7.73
C GLY A 67 12.53 -1.31 6.87
N ILE A 68 11.59 -1.58 5.96
CA ILE A 68 11.57 -2.77 5.10
C ILE A 68 12.37 -2.48 3.83
N LEU A 69 13.23 -3.43 3.41
CA LEU A 69 13.97 -3.36 2.15
C LEU A 69 13.02 -3.18 0.97
N PHE A 70 13.36 -2.25 0.05
CA PHE A 70 12.55 -1.97 -1.14
C PHE A 70 13.45 -1.65 -2.34
N THR A 71 13.42 -2.50 -3.37
CA THR A 71 14.21 -2.32 -4.61
C THR A 71 13.35 -2.36 -5.88
N LEU A 72 12.02 -2.53 -5.76
CA LEU A 72 11.11 -2.70 -6.89
C LEU A 72 11.05 -1.46 -7.79
N THR A 73 10.90 -1.74 -9.08
CA THR A 73 10.54 -0.79 -10.13
C THR A 73 9.23 -1.22 -10.80
N THR A 74 8.65 -0.36 -11.65
CA THR A 74 7.43 -0.71 -12.40
C THR A 74 7.65 -1.85 -13.39
N LYS A 75 8.88 -2.06 -13.85
CA LYS A 75 9.26 -3.13 -14.79
C LYS A 75 9.21 -4.53 -14.17
N ASP A 76 9.35 -4.59 -12.84
CA ASP A 76 9.35 -5.85 -12.08
C ASP A 76 7.92 -6.35 -11.78
N LEU A 77 6.90 -5.59 -12.18
CA LEU A 77 5.52 -5.83 -11.79
C LEU A 77 4.61 -6.09 -12.98
N VAL A 78 3.99 -7.27 -12.99
CA VAL A 78 2.92 -7.64 -13.93
C VAL A 78 1.72 -8.08 -13.09
N ILE A 79 0.57 -7.42 -13.31
CA ILE A 79 -0.69 -7.82 -12.64
C ILE A 79 -1.29 -8.96 -13.46
N PRO A 80 -1.43 -10.18 -12.90
CA PRO A 80 -2.04 -11.28 -13.59
C PRO A 80 -3.56 -11.07 -13.74
N THR A 81 -4.18 -11.77 -14.66
CA THR A 81 -5.65 -11.76 -14.84
C THR A 81 -6.39 -12.43 -13.70
N THR A 82 -5.77 -13.44 -13.09
CA THR A 82 -6.35 -14.24 -12.01
C THR A 82 -5.44 -14.27 -10.79
N CYS A 83 -6.05 -14.39 -9.62
CA CYS A 83 -5.33 -14.58 -8.35
C CYS A 83 -4.67 -15.96 -8.33
N PRO A 84 -3.33 -16.07 -8.15
CA PRO A 84 -2.65 -17.36 -8.17
C PRO A 84 -2.96 -18.25 -6.96
N ILE A 85 -3.64 -17.72 -5.95
CA ILE A 85 -4.02 -18.48 -4.73
C ILE A 85 -5.48 -18.95 -4.83
N LEU A 86 -6.42 -18.05 -5.13
CA LEU A 86 -7.85 -18.35 -5.09
C LEU A 86 -8.49 -18.54 -6.48
N GLY A 87 -7.74 -18.37 -7.58
CA GLY A 87 -8.27 -18.52 -8.94
C GLY A 87 -9.29 -17.45 -9.38
N ILE A 88 -9.62 -16.48 -8.54
CA ILE A 88 -10.61 -15.44 -8.87
C ILE A 88 -10.02 -14.39 -9.81
N THR A 89 -10.82 -13.87 -10.73
CA THR A 89 -10.41 -12.81 -11.66
C THR A 89 -10.08 -11.53 -10.91
N LEU A 90 -8.90 -10.98 -11.14
CA LEU A 90 -8.47 -9.73 -10.54
C LEU A 90 -9.04 -8.53 -11.30
N SER A 91 -9.56 -7.55 -10.55
CA SER A 91 -10.09 -6.31 -11.10
C SER A 91 -9.59 -5.10 -10.30
N ARG A 92 -9.12 -4.07 -11.03
CA ARG A 92 -8.68 -2.81 -10.42
C ARG A 92 -9.78 -1.77 -10.30
N ILE A 93 -11.00 -2.14 -10.57
CA ILE A 93 -12.15 -1.24 -10.43
C ILE A 93 -12.41 -1.05 -8.94
N ALA A 94 -12.15 0.14 -8.43
CA ALA A 94 -12.49 0.52 -7.06
C ALA A 94 -14.01 0.72 -6.96
N VAL A 95 -14.63 0.11 -5.97
CA VAL A 95 -16.05 0.37 -5.70
C VAL A 95 -16.20 1.78 -5.12
N ASN A 96 -16.97 2.63 -5.82
CA ASN A 96 -17.29 4.00 -5.41
C ASN A 96 -16.12 5.00 -5.32
N GLY A 97 -15.00 4.77 -5.99
CA GLY A 97 -13.93 5.78 -6.13
C GLY A 97 -13.30 6.26 -4.82
N ARG A 98 -13.63 5.66 -3.68
CA ARG A 98 -13.09 6.07 -2.38
C ARG A 98 -11.92 5.17 -1.99
N SER A 99 -10.80 5.79 -1.69
CA SER A 99 -9.64 5.15 -1.10
C SER A 99 -10.04 4.36 0.16
N GLY A 100 -9.85 3.05 0.14
CA GLY A 100 -10.12 2.16 1.29
C GLY A 100 -11.24 1.14 1.09
N ASN A 101 -12.17 1.35 0.16
CA ASN A 101 -13.24 0.37 -0.12
C ASN A 101 -12.95 -0.40 -1.43
N TYR A 102 -11.90 -1.21 -1.40
CA TYR A 102 -11.54 -2.07 -2.52
C TYR A 102 -12.26 -3.42 -2.44
N PRO A 103 -12.75 -3.97 -3.57
CA PRO A 103 -13.41 -5.27 -3.60
C PRO A 103 -12.42 -6.41 -3.27
N ASP A 104 -12.96 -7.57 -2.92
CA ASP A 104 -12.17 -8.75 -2.55
C ASP A 104 -11.23 -9.24 -3.66
N ASN A 105 -11.59 -9.01 -4.91
CA ASN A 105 -10.77 -9.34 -6.09
C ASN A 105 -9.79 -8.23 -6.52
N TYR A 106 -9.64 -7.16 -5.71
CA TYR A 106 -8.66 -6.12 -6.02
C TYR A 106 -7.23 -6.67 -5.90
N PRO A 107 -6.33 -6.41 -6.87
CA PRO A 107 -4.96 -6.89 -6.81
C PRO A 107 -4.14 -6.14 -5.75
N GLU A 108 -3.57 -6.88 -4.81
CA GLU A 108 -2.64 -6.37 -3.80
C GLU A 108 -1.27 -7.01 -3.98
N LEU A 109 -0.22 -6.23 -3.76
CA LEU A 109 1.16 -6.71 -3.81
C LEU A 109 1.52 -7.35 -2.47
N ASP A 110 1.70 -8.66 -2.50
CA ASP A 110 2.09 -9.47 -1.35
C ASP A 110 3.59 -9.79 -1.37
N ARG A 111 4.21 -9.95 -0.20
CA ARG A 111 5.55 -10.49 -0.04
C ARG A 111 5.45 -11.99 0.23
N ILE A 112 6.16 -12.79 -0.57
CA ILE A 112 6.19 -14.25 -0.40
C ILE A 112 6.79 -14.57 0.97
N ILE A 113 7.94 -13.98 1.28
CA ILE A 113 8.65 -14.10 2.56
C ILE A 113 8.76 -12.67 3.15
N PRO A 114 8.05 -12.37 4.25
CA PRO A 114 7.98 -11.01 4.81
C PRO A 114 9.35 -10.38 5.11
N GLU A 115 10.32 -11.16 5.60
CA GLU A 115 11.64 -10.73 6.03
C GLU A 115 12.53 -10.25 4.88
N LYS A 116 12.33 -10.81 3.67
CA LYS A 116 13.10 -10.44 2.47
C LYS A 116 12.70 -9.08 1.88
N GLY A 117 11.61 -8.48 2.34
CA GLY A 117 11.14 -7.19 1.87
C GLY A 117 10.56 -7.22 0.45
N TYR A 118 10.51 -6.04 -0.16
CA TYR A 118 9.97 -5.83 -1.51
C TYR A 118 11.08 -5.85 -2.56
N ILE A 119 11.47 -7.05 -2.98
CA ILE A 119 12.43 -7.31 -4.04
C ILE A 119 11.76 -8.09 -5.19
N PRO A 120 12.24 -8.04 -6.45
CA PRO A 120 11.58 -8.65 -7.61
C PRO A 120 11.20 -10.12 -7.43
N SER A 121 12.10 -10.93 -6.86
CA SER A 121 11.89 -12.37 -6.64
C SER A 121 10.97 -12.71 -5.45
N ASN A 122 10.61 -11.72 -4.63
CA ASN A 122 9.87 -11.93 -3.37
C ASN A 122 8.49 -11.29 -3.34
N VAL A 123 7.98 -10.83 -4.46
CA VAL A 123 6.65 -10.22 -4.54
C VAL A 123 5.75 -10.91 -5.55
N ARG A 124 4.45 -10.92 -5.25
CA ARG A 124 3.43 -11.43 -6.15
C ARG A 124 2.14 -10.64 -5.99
N PHE A 125 1.42 -10.46 -7.09
CA PHE A 125 0.05 -9.97 -7.00
C PHE A 125 -0.89 -11.10 -6.62
N VAL A 126 -1.69 -10.85 -5.60
CA VAL A 126 -2.77 -11.73 -5.13
C VAL A 126 -4.04 -10.90 -4.96
N SER A 127 -5.19 -11.55 -4.87
CA SER A 127 -6.42 -10.83 -4.53
C SER A 127 -6.38 -10.30 -3.09
N ARG A 128 -7.05 -9.19 -2.85
CA ARG A 128 -7.27 -8.65 -1.49
C ARG A 128 -7.82 -9.72 -0.54
N ARG A 129 -8.75 -10.56 -1.02
CA ARG A 129 -9.29 -11.68 -0.25
C ARG A 129 -8.20 -12.65 0.18
N ALA A 130 -7.38 -13.12 -0.77
CA ALA A 130 -6.28 -14.03 -0.48
C ALA A 130 -5.26 -13.40 0.50
N ASN A 131 -4.90 -12.13 0.28
CA ASN A 131 -3.95 -11.41 1.14
C ASN A 131 -4.48 -11.25 2.57
N ARG A 132 -5.77 -11.01 2.75
CA ARG A 132 -6.41 -10.93 4.07
C ARG A 132 -6.48 -12.28 4.78
N ILE A 133 -6.76 -13.37 4.05
CA ILE A 133 -6.74 -14.73 4.61
C ILE A 133 -5.32 -15.10 5.02
N LYS A 134 -4.33 -14.90 4.12
CA LYS A 134 -2.92 -15.20 4.40
C LYS A 134 -2.40 -14.41 5.61
N ASN A 135 -2.64 -13.11 5.64
CA ASN A 135 -2.20 -12.16 6.68
C ASN A 135 -0.78 -12.50 7.19
N ASN A 136 -0.64 -12.82 8.46
CA ASN A 136 0.62 -13.22 9.12
C ASN A 136 0.60 -14.69 9.63
N GLY A 137 -0.43 -15.46 9.23
CA GLY A 137 -0.54 -16.87 9.61
C GLY A 137 0.55 -17.73 8.96
N THR A 138 1.05 -18.71 9.71
CA THR A 138 1.95 -19.74 9.21
C THR A 138 1.20 -20.79 8.39
N ALA A 139 1.92 -21.55 7.58
CA ALA A 139 1.32 -22.65 6.82
C ALA A 139 0.65 -23.70 7.71
N LEU A 140 1.20 -23.91 8.92
CA LEU A 140 0.61 -24.83 9.91
C LEU A 140 -0.71 -24.29 10.45
N GLU A 141 -0.75 -23.02 10.87
CA GLU A 141 -1.98 -22.39 11.37
C GLU A 141 -3.08 -22.38 10.31
N HIS A 142 -2.74 -22.09 9.05
CA HIS A 142 -3.73 -22.13 7.96
C HIS A 142 -4.28 -23.54 7.73
N ARG A 143 -3.48 -24.60 7.82
CA ARG A 143 -3.96 -25.99 7.74
C ARG A 143 -4.88 -26.33 8.90
N GLN A 144 -4.50 -26.00 10.12
CA GLN A 144 -5.32 -26.27 11.32
C GLN A 144 -6.68 -25.55 11.24
N ILE A 145 -6.69 -24.31 10.73
CA ILE A 145 -7.94 -23.57 10.51
C ILE A 145 -8.79 -24.26 9.44
N ALA A 146 -8.20 -24.69 8.33
CA ALA A 146 -8.90 -25.39 7.26
C ALA A 146 -9.51 -26.70 7.77
N GLU A 147 -8.75 -27.53 8.48
CA GLU A 147 -9.20 -28.79 9.09
C GLU A 147 -10.35 -28.56 10.09
N TYR A 148 -10.25 -27.51 10.91
CA TYR A 148 -11.34 -27.13 11.83
C TYR A 148 -12.62 -26.77 11.06
N ILE A 149 -12.54 -25.93 10.03
CA ILE A 149 -13.70 -25.51 9.23
C ILE A 149 -14.35 -26.72 8.54
N GLU A 150 -13.54 -27.60 7.94
CA GLU A 150 -14.04 -28.81 7.27
C GLU A 150 -14.78 -29.74 8.23
N ARG A 151 -14.21 -29.97 9.41
CA ARG A 151 -14.85 -30.82 10.44
C ARG A 151 -16.15 -30.24 10.97
N GLU A 152 -16.23 -28.93 11.20
CA GLU A 152 -17.42 -28.29 11.78
C GLU A 152 -18.49 -27.96 10.71
N SER A 153 -18.15 -28.10 9.41
CA SER A 153 -19.08 -27.85 8.29
C SER A 153 -19.63 -29.13 7.66
N ALA A 154 -19.19 -30.29 8.13
CA ALA A 154 -19.66 -31.62 7.68
C ALA A 154 -20.90 -32.07 8.46
#